data_68468baf5b28724d7b9c7fb1d91f9a47
#
_entry.id   68468baf5b28724d7b9c7fb1d91f9a47
#
_cell.length_a   1.000
_cell.length_b   1.000
_cell.length_c   1.000
_cell.angle_alpha   90.00
_cell.angle_beta   90.00
_cell.angle_gamma   90.00
#
_symmetry.space_group_name_H-M   'P 1'
#
loop_
_entity.id
_entity.type
_entity.pdbx_description
1 polymer ?
#
loop_
_entity_poly.entity_id
_entity_poly.type
_entity_poly.pdbx_seq_one_letter_code
_entity_poly.pdbx_strand_id
1 'polypeptide(L)'
;MLSRDAEHLYWLTRYVERIENTARMINVHSELMLDFPGDQSLGWKPIIQTMDSKKFFKKRYSEYSEISAVKFLGDDKENVNSIISSLDMARYNARAIKDDLPRSATEQLNNLFNEFSGGMASSSSRRRRAAYIYNAISGAQRFFGIISDIILYYHI
;
A
#
# COMPACT_ATOMS: atom_id res chain seq x y z
N MET A 1 -13.42 -20.55 -14.13
CA MET A 1 -13.30 -19.92 -12.78
C MET A 1 -14.69 -19.83 -12.15
N LEU A 2 -14.82 -20.30 -10.93
CA LEU A 2 -16.07 -20.22 -10.19
C LEU A 2 -16.35 -18.77 -9.77
N SER A 3 -17.63 -18.43 -9.53
CA SER A 3 -18.03 -17.07 -9.10
C SER A 3 -17.28 -16.60 -7.86
N ARG A 4 -17.06 -17.51 -6.90
CA ARG A 4 -16.31 -17.20 -5.68
C ARG A 4 -14.85 -16.85 -5.98
N ASP A 5 -14.24 -17.56 -6.92
CA ASP A 5 -12.85 -17.32 -7.31
C ASP A 5 -12.73 -15.99 -8.06
N ALA A 6 -13.71 -15.66 -8.89
CA ALA A 6 -13.79 -14.36 -9.57
C ALA A 6 -13.91 -13.21 -8.55
N GLU A 7 -14.69 -13.42 -7.48
CA GLU A 7 -14.81 -12.44 -6.40
C GLU A 7 -13.46 -12.24 -5.66
N HIS A 8 -12.77 -13.33 -5.34
CA HIS A 8 -11.44 -13.24 -4.72
C HIS A 8 -10.45 -12.53 -5.64
N LEU A 9 -10.48 -12.79 -6.95
CA LEU A 9 -9.63 -12.11 -7.91
C LEU A 9 -9.95 -10.61 -7.98
N TYR A 10 -11.24 -10.26 -7.97
CA TYR A 10 -11.68 -8.87 -7.94
C TYR A 10 -11.09 -8.13 -6.71
N TRP A 11 -11.27 -8.69 -5.52
CA TRP A 11 -10.77 -8.06 -4.30
C TRP A 11 -9.25 -8.02 -4.25
N LEU A 12 -8.58 -9.08 -4.72
CA LEU A 12 -7.14 -9.09 -4.84
C LEU A 12 -6.62 -7.90 -5.66
N THR A 13 -7.20 -7.70 -6.84
CA THR A 13 -6.79 -6.59 -7.70
C THR A 13 -7.10 -5.23 -7.08
N ARG A 14 -8.24 -5.10 -6.40
CA ARG A 14 -8.60 -3.85 -5.70
C ARG A 14 -7.63 -3.54 -4.56
N TYR A 15 -7.21 -4.53 -3.80
CA TYR A 15 -6.23 -4.32 -2.72
C TYR A 15 -4.85 -3.94 -3.26
N VAL A 16 -4.39 -4.57 -4.33
CA VAL A 16 -3.11 -4.20 -4.96
C VAL A 16 -3.18 -2.79 -5.56
N GLU A 17 -4.30 -2.44 -6.19
CA GLU A 17 -4.53 -1.07 -6.67
C GLU A 17 -4.48 -0.04 -5.52
N ARG A 18 -5.07 -0.36 -4.38
CA ARG A 18 -5.01 0.49 -3.18
C ARG A 18 -3.58 0.69 -2.69
N ILE A 19 -2.79 -0.39 -2.69
CA ILE A 19 -1.36 -0.31 -2.34
C ILE A 19 -0.64 0.70 -3.23
N GLU A 20 -0.81 0.56 -4.53
CA GLU A 20 -0.17 1.45 -5.49
C GLU A 20 -0.62 2.90 -5.32
N ASN A 21 -1.92 3.12 -5.21
CA ASN A 21 -2.49 4.46 -5.08
C ASN A 21 -2.05 5.16 -3.79
N THR A 22 -2.05 4.44 -2.68
CA THR A 22 -1.59 4.98 -1.39
C THR A 22 -0.11 5.34 -1.46
N ALA A 23 0.71 4.45 -2.01
CA ALA A 23 2.14 4.69 -2.15
C ALA A 23 2.43 5.88 -3.08
N ARG A 24 1.72 5.99 -4.21
CA ARG A 24 1.87 7.14 -5.12
C ARG A 24 1.49 8.45 -4.45
N MET A 25 0.41 8.45 -3.70
CA MET A 25 -0.04 9.65 -2.99
C MET A 25 1.00 10.12 -1.97
N ILE A 26 1.57 9.20 -1.20
CA ILE A 26 2.65 9.51 -0.26
C ILE A 26 3.87 10.07 -1.01
N ASN A 27 4.26 9.41 -2.10
CA ASN A 27 5.45 9.81 -2.86
C ASN A 27 5.31 11.23 -3.42
N VAL A 28 4.20 11.51 -4.09
CA VAL A 28 3.92 12.84 -4.66
C VAL A 28 3.87 13.90 -3.56
N HIS A 29 3.21 13.58 -2.44
CA HIS A 29 3.08 14.53 -1.35
C HIS A 29 4.42 14.82 -0.66
N SER A 30 5.27 13.81 -0.51
CA SER A 30 6.62 13.99 0.03
C SER A 30 7.45 14.94 -0.84
N GLU A 31 7.34 14.82 -2.15
CA GLU A 31 8.06 15.73 -3.07
C GLU A 31 7.51 17.15 -2.98
N LEU A 32 6.19 17.32 -2.93
CA LEU A 32 5.57 18.65 -2.77
C LEU A 32 6.00 19.31 -1.46
N MET A 33 6.18 18.55 -0.40
CA MET A 33 6.58 19.07 0.90
C MET A 33 8.02 19.54 0.96
N LEU A 34 8.86 19.18 -0.02
CA LEU A 34 10.24 19.69 -0.09
C LEU A 34 10.29 21.20 -0.23
N ASP A 35 9.38 21.75 -1.01
CA ASP A 35 9.32 23.18 -1.30
C ASP A 35 8.26 23.90 -0.47
N PHE A 36 7.64 23.23 0.50
CA PHE A 36 6.59 23.79 1.32
C PHE A 36 7.18 24.85 2.28
N PRO A 37 6.75 26.13 2.18
CA PRO A 37 7.38 27.22 2.91
C PRO A 37 6.95 27.35 4.38
N GLY A 38 6.00 26.53 4.84
CA GLY A 38 5.42 26.62 6.16
C GLY A 38 5.71 25.43 7.05
N ASP A 39 4.91 25.29 8.10
CA ASP A 39 4.97 24.19 9.04
C ASP A 39 4.60 22.87 8.32
N GLN A 40 5.49 21.89 8.40
CA GLN A 40 5.31 20.58 7.81
C GLN A 40 4.02 19.89 8.31
N SER A 41 3.64 20.12 9.56
CA SER A 41 2.42 19.55 10.11
C SER A 41 1.18 20.01 9.36
N LEU A 42 1.16 21.27 8.91
CA LEU A 42 0.05 21.80 8.13
C LEU A 42 -0.04 21.18 6.73
N GLY A 43 1.11 20.77 6.18
CA GLY A 43 1.18 20.12 4.88
C GLY A 43 0.67 18.68 4.90
N TRP A 44 1.02 17.92 5.95
CA TRP A 44 0.66 16.50 6.06
C TRP A 44 -0.74 16.26 6.62
N LYS A 45 -1.25 17.19 7.40
CA LYS A 45 -2.56 17.07 8.06
C LYS A 45 -3.71 16.77 7.08
N PRO A 46 -3.88 17.50 5.97
CA PRO A 46 -5.01 17.24 5.07
C PRO A 46 -5.02 15.84 4.47
N ILE A 47 -3.85 15.33 4.04
CA ILE A 47 -3.77 14.01 3.42
C ILE A 47 -4.06 12.91 4.43
N ILE A 48 -3.53 13.03 5.65
CA ILE A 48 -3.80 12.07 6.72
C ILE A 48 -5.28 12.08 7.07
N GLN A 49 -5.89 13.24 7.25
CA GLN A 49 -7.31 13.35 7.59
C GLN A 49 -8.21 12.75 6.50
N THR A 50 -7.86 12.95 5.24
CA THR A 50 -8.60 12.37 4.11
C THR A 50 -8.55 10.85 4.13
N MET A 51 -7.41 10.26 4.49
CA MET A 51 -7.18 8.82 4.53
C MET A 51 -7.61 8.17 5.84
N ASP A 52 -7.89 8.95 6.87
CA ASP A 52 -8.21 8.47 8.21
C ASP A 52 -9.72 8.53 8.47
N SER A 53 -10.47 7.64 7.82
CA SER A 53 -11.92 7.60 7.92
C SER A 53 -12.45 7.37 9.33
N LYS A 54 -11.66 6.74 10.20
CA LYS A 54 -12.06 6.41 11.57
C LYS A 54 -11.43 7.29 12.63
N LYS A 55 -10.71 8.32 12.23
CA LYS A 55 -10.00 9.25 13.12
C LYS A 55 -9.04 8.57 14.09
N PHE A 56 -8.39 7.52 13.65
CA PHE A 56 -7.42 6.76 14.45
C PHE A 56 -6.09 7.48 14.64
N PHE A 57 -5.70 8.33 13.70
CA PHE A 57 -4.36 8.92 13.69
C PHE A 57 -4.07 9.65 15.00
N LYS A 58 -4.96 10.55 15.40
CA LYS A 58 -4.80 11.36 16.63
C LYS A 58 -4.71 10.54 17.91
N LYS A 59 -5.27 9.34 17.92
CA LYS A 59 -5.24 8.46 19.09
C LYS A 59 -3.89 7.77 19.27
N ARG A 60 -3.08 7.69 18.19
CA ARG A 60 -1.86 6.89 18.16
C ARG A 60 -0.60 7.69 17.85
N TYR A 61 -0.75 8.84 17.22
CA TYR A 61 0.35 9.71 16.81
C TYR A 61 0.19 11.09 17.41
N SER A 62 1.29 11.65 17.92
CA SER A 62 1.28 12.94 18.60
C SER A 62 1.23 14.12 17.64
N GLU A 63 1.80 13.97 16.44
CA GLU A 63 1.90 15.08 15.50
C GLU A 63 1.86 14.61 14.05
N TYR A 64 1.45 15.52 13.17
CA TYR A 64 1.46 15.31 11.72
C TYR A 64 2.86 15.60 11.18
N SER A 65 3.50 14.59 10.60
CA SER A 65 4.82 14.71 9.98
C SER A 65 4.94 13.72 8.84
N GLU A 66 5.99 13.83 8.03
CA GLU A 66 6.27 12.80 7.02
C GLU A 66 6.47 11.43 7.65
N ILE A 67 7.23 11.36 8.75
CA ILE A 67 7.51 10.09 9.44
C ILE A 67 6.22 9.45 9.94
N SER A 68 5.36 10.20 10.61
CA SER A 68 4.09 9.67 11.13
C SER A 68 3.12 9.33 10.00
N ALA A 69 3.09 10.11 8.92
CA ALA A 69 2.25 9.85 7.76
C ALA A 69 2.67 8.55 7.05
N VAL A 70 3.96 8.39 6.77
CA VAL A 70 4.47 7.18 6.11
C VAL A 70 4.26 5.95 6.99
N LYS A 71 4.43 6.07 8.30
CA LYS A 71 4.14 4.98 9.23
C LYS A 71 2.67 4.62 9.24
N PHE A 72 1.79 5.60 9.40
CA PHE A 72 0.34 5.38 9.48
C PHE A 72 -0.24 4.79 8.19
N LEU A 73 0.16 5.34 7.05
CA LEU A 73 -0.34 4.91 5.74
C LEU A 73 0.43 3.72 5.16
N GLY A 74 1.64 3.47 5.64
CA GLY A 74 2.51 2.39 5.16
C GLY A 74 2.41 1.11 5.97
N ASP A 75 2.96 1.09 7.18
CA ASP A 75 3.15 -0.15 7.94
C ASP A 75 2.32 -0.28 9.22
N ASP A 76 1.37 0.61 9.45
CA ASP A 76 0.50 0.51 10.62
C ASP A 76 -0.58 -0.55 10.42
N LYS A 77 -0.43 -1.68 11.11
CA LYS A 77 -1.34 -2.83 10.98
C LYS A 77 -2.74 -2.57 11.54
N GLU A 78 -2.89 -1.58 12.42
CA GLU A 78 -4.21 -1.23 12.97
C GLU A 78 -4.97 -0.28 12.06
N ASN A 79 -4.29 0.38 11.12
CA ASN A 79 -4.95 1.14 10.07
C ASN A 79 -5.33 0.19 8.94
N VAL A 80 -6.64 -0.09 8.80
CA VAL A 80 -7.15 -1.02 7.79
C VAL A 80 -6.86 -0.56 6.36
N ASN A 81 -6.57 0.72 6.16
CA ASN A 81 -6.27 1.30 4.85
C ASN A 81 -4.77 1.43 4.57
N SER A 82 -3.92 0.98 5.49
CA SER A 82 -2.47 1.03 5.29
C SER A 82 -2.03 0.06 4.19
N ILE A 83 -0.84 0.30 3.66
CA ILE A 83 -0.23 -0.57 2.65
C ILE A 83 -0.07 -1.99 3.20
N ILE A 84 0.44 -2.13 4.43
CA ILE A 84 0.64 -3.46 5.02
C ILE A 84 -0.68 -4.21 5.23
N SER A 85 -1.73 -3.52 5.66
CA SER A 85 -3.06 -4.13 5.82
C SER A 85 -3.66 -4.55 4.48
N SER A 86 -3.48 -3.73 3.45
CA SER A 86 -3.92 -4.05 2.09
C SER A 86 -3.14 -5.23 1.50
N LEU A 87 -1.84 -5.30 1.77
CA LEU A 87 -1.00 -6.45 1.40
C LEU A 87 -1.48 -7.74 2.06
N ASP A 88 -1.83 -7.66 3.32
CA ASP A 88 -2.33 -8.83 4.07
C ASP A 88 -3.65 -9.35 3.45
N MET A 89 -4.55 -8.43 3.12
CA MET A 89 -5.80 -8.79 2.44
C MET A 89 -5.59 -9.30 1.02
N ALA A 90 -4.64 -8.72 0.28
CA ALA A 90 -4.26 -9.21 -1.04
C ALA A 90 -3.76 -10.66 -0.97
N ARG A 91 -2.90 -10.95 -0.01
CA ARG A 91 -2.38 -12.31 0.21
C ARG A 91 -3.48 -13.29 0.60
N TYR A 92 -4.40 -12.87 1.44
CA TYR A 92 -5.57 -13.69 1.82
C TYR A 92 -6.37 -14.09 0.58
N ASN A 93 -6.72 -13.13 -0.28
CA ASN A 93 -7.47 -13.41 -1.50
C ASN A 93 -6.67 -14.25 -2.50
N ALA A 94 -5.37 -14.01 -2.63
CA ALA A 94 -4.50 -14.80 -3.52
C ALA A 94 -4.42 -16.25 -3.08
N ARG A 95 -4.32 -16.52 -1.79
CA ARG A 95 -4.31 -17.89 -1.26
C ARG A 95 -5.61 -18.64 -1.57
N ALA A 96 -6.73 -17.96 -1.53
CA ALA A 96 -8.03 -18.56 -1.84
C ALA A 96 -8.14 -19.04 -3.28
N ILE A 97 -7.38 -18.46 -4.20
CA ILE A 97 -7.41 -18.77 -5.63
C ILE A 97 -6.01 -19.18 -6.16
N LYS A 98 -5.18 -19.74 -5.31
CA LYS A 98 -3.78 -20.07 -5.67
C LYS A 98 -3.65 -20.96 -6.91
N ASP A 99 -4.63 -21.83 -7.15
CA ASP A 99 -4.62 -22.75 -8.29
C ASP A 99 -4.97 -22.04 -9.61
N ASP A 100 -5.57 -20.86 -9.53
CA ASP A 100 -5.92 -20.04 -10.69
C ASP A 100 -4.91 -18.93 -10.97
N LEU A 101 -3.90 -18.77 -10.11
CA LEU A 101 -2.88 -17.72 -10.25
C LEU A 101 -1.53 -18.32 -10.65
N PRO A 102 -0.73 -17.60 -11.47
CA PRO A 102 0.66 -17.96 -11.65
C PRO A 102 1.38 -17.96 -10.30
N ARG A 103 2.27 -18.93 -10.09
CA ARG A 103 3.09 -19.02 -8.88
C ARG A 103 3.85 -17.71 -8.62
N SER A 104 4.36 -17.09 -9.68
CA SER A 104 5.08 -15.83 -9.60
C SER A 104 4.25 -14.68 -9.00
N ALA A 105 2.93 -14.69 -9.20
CA ALA A 105 2.04 -13.69 -8.60
C ALA A 105 2.01 -13.81 -7.06
N THR A 106 1.84 -15.02 -6.56
CA THR A 106 1.86 -15.29 -5.11
C THR A 106 3.23 -14.99 -4.51
N GLU A 107 4.30 -15.37 -5.19
CA GLU A 107 5.67 -15.07 -4.76
C GLU A 107 5.91 -13.55 -4.69
N GLN A 108 5.42 -12.80 -5.67
CA GLN A 108 5.56 -11.34 -5.70
C GLN A 108 4.87 -10.69 -4.50
N LEU A 109 3.66 -11.12 -4.17
CA LEU A 109 2.94 -10.61 -3.00
C LEU A 109 3.66 -10.95 -1.70
N ASN A 110 4.19 -12.15 -1.57
CA ASN A 110 4.93 -12.57 -0.38
C ASN A 110 6.23 -11.77 -0.23
N ASN A 111 6.96 -11.55 -1.31
CA ASN A 111 8.18 -10.76 -1.29
C ASN A 111 7.89 -9.32 -0.87
N LEU A 112 6.85 -8.72 -1.43
CA LEU A 112 6.44 -7.36 -1.10
C LEU A 112 6.02 -7.25 0.37
N PHE A 113 5.27 -8.22 0.88
CA PHE A 113 4.87 -8.27 2.28
C PHE A 113 6.09 -8.35 3.20
N ASN A 114 7.06 -9.20 2.88
CA ASN A 114 8.26 -9.36 3.69
C ASN A 114 9.10 -8.07 3.72
N GLU A 115 9.24 -7.41 2.58
CA GLU A 115 9.91 -6.11 2.51
C GLU A 115 9.24 -5.07 3.40
N PHE A 116 7.90 -5.00 3.35
CA PHE A 116 7.13 -4.05 4.15
C PHE A 116 7.12 -4.38 5.63
N SER A 117 7.21 -5.64 6.00
CA SER A 117 7.28 -6.06 7.40
C SER A 117 8.61 -5.69 8.06
N GLY A 118 9.61 -5.28 7.29
CA GLY A 118 10.93 -4.89 7.78
C GLY A 118 10.97 -3.56 8.54
N GLY A 119 9.89 -2.80 8.59
CA GLY A 119 9.79 -1.61 9.45
C GLY A 119 10.50 -0.37 8.94
N MET A 120 10.80 -0.27 7.65
CA MET A 120 11.53 0.87 7.08
C MET A 120 10.70 2.16 6.98
N ALA A 121 9.38 2.06 7.16
CA ALA A 121 8.47 3.22 7.10
C ALA A 121 8.81 4.25 8.19
N SER A 122 9.24 3.80 9.36
CA SER A 122 9.58 4.66 10.50
C SER A 122 11.04 5.11 10.51
N SER A 123 11.80 4.85 9.44
CA SER A 123 13.19 5.28 9.33
C SER A 123 13.29 6.81 9.44
N SER A 124 14.30 7.30 10.18
CA SER A 124 14.62 8.72 10.23
C SER A 124 15.22 9.23 8.91
N SER A 125 15.74 8.33 8.09
CA SER A 125 16.28 8.67 6.77
C SER A 125 15.14 8.84 5.76
N ARG A 126 15.01 10.05 5.21
CA ARG A 126 14.07 10.36 4.16
C ARG A 126 14.29 9.49 2.92
N ARG A 127 15.56 9.26 2.56
CA ARG A 127 15.93 8.42 1.42
C ARG A 127 15.42 6.99 1.60
N ARG A 128 15.53 6.43 2.80
CA ARG A 128 15.04 5.07 3.10
C ARG A 128 13.52 5.00 3.06
N ARG A 129 12.84 6.02 3.60
CA ARG A 129 11.36 6.07 3.51
C ARG A 129 10.91 6.17 2.07
N ALA A 130 11.55 7.01 1.25
CA ALA A 130 11.23 7.14 -0.16
C ALA A 130 11.43 5.83 -0.92
N ALA A 131 12.53 5.11 -0.67
CA ALA A 131 12.80 3.80 -1.26
C ALA A 131 11.74 2.77 -0.87
N TYR A 132 11.34 2.76 0.40
CA TYR A 132 10.29 1.89 0.92
C TYR A 132 8.96 2.11 0.17
N ILE A 133 8.56 3.35 0.00
CA ILE A 133 7.33 3.70 -0.72
C ILE A 133 7.44 3.40 -2.22
N TYR A 134 8.58 3.70 -2.83
CA TYR A 134 8.82 3.39 -4.24
C TYR A 134 8.74 1.88 -4.52
N ASN A 135 9.24 1.05 -3.62
CA ASN A 135 9.16 -0.40 -3.74
C ASN A 135 7.73 -0.91 -3.72
N ALA A 136 6.82 -0.24 -2.99
CA ALA A 136 5.41 -0.57 -3.03
C ALA A 136 4.81 -0.30 -4.41
N ILE A 137 5.15 0.84 -5.01
CA ILE A 137 4.66 1.20 -6.35
C ILE A 137 5.16 0.18 -7.38
N SER A 138 6.46 -0.05 -7.44
CA SER A 138 7.06 -0.95 -8.42
C SER A 138 6.62 -2.40 -8.20
N GLY A 139 6.45 -2.83 -6.95
CA GLY A 139 5.97 -4.16 -6.62
C GLY A 139 4.53 -4.39 -7.04
N ALA A 140 3.66 -3.41 -6.86
CA ALA A 140 2.27 -3.47 -7.33
C ALA A 140 2.19 -3.53 -8.85
N GLN A 141 2.97 -2.71 -9.54
CA GLN A 141 3.04 -2.73 -11.01
C GLN A 141 3.54 -4.06 -11.54
N ARG A 142 4.55 -4.64 -10.90
CA ARG A 142 5.08 -5.96 -11.27
C ARG A 142 4.02 -7.04 -11.10
N PHE A 143 3.26 -6.98 -10.02
CA PHE A 143 2.15 -7.91 -9.78
C PHE A 143 1.11 -7.80 -10.89
N PHE A 144 0.67 -6.61 -11.25
CA PHE A 144 -0.29 -6.41 -12.34
C PHE A 144 0.24 -6.91 -13.68
N GLY A 145 1.53 -6.73 -13.96
CA GLY A 145 2.16 -7.28 -15.15
C GLY A 145 2.08 -8.81 -15.21
N ILE A 146 2.26 -9.48 -14.05
CA ILE A 146 2.19 -10.94 -13.97
C ILE A 146 0.78 -11.47 -14.23
N ILE A 147 -0.27 -10.78 -13.74
CA ILE A 147 -1.66 -11.26 -13.84
C ILE A 147 -2.45 -10.64 -14.99
N SER A 148 -1.84 -9.79 -15.81
CA SER A 148 -2.55 -9.06 -16.86
C SER A 148 -3.33 -9.96 -17.82
N ASP A 149 -2.77 -11.09 -18.22
CA ASP A 149 -3.44 -12.03 -19.12
C ASP A 149 -4.69 -12.65 -18.49
N ILE A 150 -4.64 -12.93 -17.19
CA ILE A 150 -5.79 -13.45 -16.45
C ILE A 150 -6.92 -12.42 -16.40
N ILE A 151 -6.56 -11.16 -16.11
CA ILE A 151 -7.52 -10.06 -16.05
C ILE A 151 -8.22 -9.89 -17.39
N LEU A 152 -7.46 -9.89 -18.48
CA LEU A 152 -8.01 -9.77 -19.84
C LEU A 152 -8.90 -10.93 -20.20
N TYR A 153 -8.49 -12.15 -19.85
CA TYR A 153 -9.27 -13.36 -20.15
C TYR A 153 -10.64 -13.36 -19.47
N TYR A 154 -10.72 -12.93 -18.23
CA TYR A 154 -11.97 -12.91 -17.46
C TYR A 154 -12.70 -11.56 -17.49
N HIS A 155 -12.25 -10.59 -18.25
CA HIS A 155 -12.86 -9.25 -18.37
C HIS A 155 -13.02 -8.52 -17.02
N ILE A 156 -12.04 -8.63 -16.17
CA ILE A 156 -12.08 -8.02 -14.83
C ILE A 156 -11.49 -6.60 -14.79
#